data_bb3a6efbf6562a5ab30c2e504ebfcc48
#
_entry.id   bb3a6efbf6562a5ab30c2e504ebfcc48
#
_cell.length_a   1.000
_cell.length_b   1.000
_cell.length_c   1.000
_cell.angle_alpha   90.00
_cell.angle_beta   90.00
_cell.angle_gamma   90.00
#
_symmetry.space_group_name_H-M   'P 1'
#
loop_
_entity.id
_entity.type
_entity.pdbx_description
1 polymer ?
#
loop_
_entity_poly.entity_id
_entity_poly.type
_entity_poly.pdbx_seq_one_letter_code
_entity_poly.pdbx_strand_id
1 'polypeptide(L)'
;MTDDVMVARIIHSDLKAGRFLVLVTEDQALCYSHWRPFQRAGYPAVTVGQAFRVRLGRDRRDGQTLVVREVLDACETAAVEVNGHGLALPTDQPRHLAGAEFLAAIGAAEGVVVIANAVLDGSEQPDLDIAGSVVLINCRVSGDFRWLRARFQGSLWCLNCQFNNHFSLKSAHLDGSVVMFDCDFSGAGGISFRGIRACSVLMEFGTRGSDDMLWLNEMTLSGCLALNGSFEAPVQLMAVQDEAPVNDQPALGGVYIGRQSYHAEQLSRNSFEGGLFFEGYTVSGGIEIRRSHLNQLRLTTVTADSILVDNCELAADLWLDRVVVVDEDTGIAIEDTLVGRHLRMTGRRLRGRCSLVGSSVGQAWMLALEAPDEGTPSIEMARFHAEQAWFDPVSLVYGASPARRSTTPPPFGLLARARMPRPDREDRRQLAEAYTRFKNWMSATGHLREEDHAFFHMRHHKETSRARRFLLGGVFGWGIRLRNVLATALMVSVIFSMLYMAIGVGSGEAVMLSLQSFISSFYGQWSEPAPPATGLLSMLVTLESMIGVLLVTVLVGAYIRKLLR
;
A
#
# COMPACT_ATOMS: atom_id res chain seq x y z
N MET A 1 -27.86 -9.98 -7.04
CA MET A 1 -28.14 -9.61 -5.63
C MET A 1 -29.48 -10.28 -5.32
N THR A 2 -29.45 -11.35 -4.58
CA THR A 2 -30.68 -12.01 -4.13
C THR A 2 -31.28 -11.14 -3.02
N ASP A 3 -32.48 -10.58 -3.29
CA ASP A 3 -33.25 -9.83 -2.30
C ASP A 3 -34.06 -10.82 -1.40
N ASP A 4 -33.44 -11.95 -1.08
CA ASP A 4 -34.11 -13.02 -0.34
C ASP A 4 -34.31 -12.61 1.12
N VAL A 5 -35.56 -12.53 1.51
CA VAL A 5 -35.94 -12.33 2.90
C VAL A 5 -35.97 -13.71 3.58
N MET A 6 -35.19 -13.85 4.63
CA MET A 6 -35.07 -15.11 5.39
C MET A 6 -35.38 -14.90 6.86
N VAL A 7 -35.85 -15.95 7.50
CA VAL A 7 -35.97 -15.98 8.96
C VAL A 7 -34.61 -16.38 9.54
N ALA A 8 -34.10 -15.58 10.47
CA ALA A 8 -32.82 -15.84 11.14
C ALA A 8 -32.97 -15.71 12.65
N ARG A 9 -32.42 -16.67 13.41
CA ARG A 9 -32.44 -16.70 14.87
C ARG A 9 -31.10 -16.26 15.43
N ILE A 10 -31.13 -15.38 16.41
CA ILE A 10 -29.96 -14.94 17.13
C ILE A 10 -29.43 -16.08 18.00
N ILE A 11 -28.18 -16.46 17.78
CA ILE A 11 -27.47 -17.47 18.57
C ILE A 11 -26.42 -16.88 19.51
N HIS A 12 -25.94 -15.67 19.19
CA HIS A 12 -24.97 -14.94 20.01
C HIS A 12 -25.21 -13.44 19.92
N SER A 13 -25.05 -12.75 21.05
CA SER A 13 -25.16 -11.30 21.14
C SER A 13 -24.09 -10.78 22.09
N ASP A 14 -23.10 -10.08 21.56
CA ASP A 14 -22.11 -9.34 22.35
C ASP A 14 -22.50 -7.85 22.40
N LEU A 15 -23.10 -7.48 23.53
CA LEU A 15 -23.52 -6.11 23.78
C LEU A 15 -22.39 -5.23 24.35
N LYS A 16 -21.31 -5.84 24.89
CA LYS A 16 -20.22 -5.11 25.56
C LYS A 16 -19.14 -4.65 24.58
N ALA A 17 -18.67 -5.54 23.72
CA ALA A 17 -17.50 -5.27 22.90
C ALA A 17 -17.80 -4.55 21.58
N GLY A 18 -19.03 -4.43 21.13
CA GLY A 18 -19.27 -3.74 19.87
C GLY A 18 -20.61 -4.01 19.24
N ARG A 19 -21.51 -4.63 20.01
CA ARG A 19 -22.87 -4.87 19.57
C ARG A 19 -22.91 -5.73 18.30
N PHE A 20 -22.22 -6.85 18.36
CA PHE A 20 -22.17 -7.86 17.32
C PHE A 20 -23.17 -8.97 17.58
N LEU A 21 -23.84 -9.43 16.54
CA LEU A 21 -24.83 -10.48 16.59
C LEU A 21 -24.49 -11.58 15.61
N VAL A 22 -24.62 -12.83 16.02
CA VAL A 22 -24.53 -13.99 15.13
C VAL A 22 -25.90 -14.65 15.06
N LEU A 23 -26.32 -14.97 13.85
CA LEU A 23 -27.62 -15.52 13.55
C LEU A 23 -27.47 -16.78 12.68
N VAL A 24 -28.41 -17.69 12.84
CA VAL A 24 -28.60 -18.86 11.96
C VAL A 24 -29.89 -18.69 11.19
N THR A 25 -29.83 -18.86 9.89
CA THR A 25 -31.01 -18.79 9.01
C THR A 25 -31.78 -20.11 9.01
N GLU A 26 -33.00 -20.13 8.47
CA GLU A 26 -33.82 -21.32 8.35
C GLU A 26 -33.19 -22.42 7.49
N ASP A 27 -32.32 -22.07 6.55
CA ASP A 27 -31.56 -23.02 5.74
C ASP A 27 -30.17 -23.38 6.38
N GLN A 28 -30.04 -23.15 7.68
CA GLN A 28 -28.84 -23.47 8.47
C GLN A 28 -27.57 -22.71 8.02
N ALA A 29 -27.68 -21.56 7.37
CA ALA A 29 -26.55 -20.72 7.07
C ALA A 29 -26.23 -19.77 8.23
N LEU A 30 -24.93 -19.60 8.49
CA LEU A 30 -24.44 -18.64 9.48
C LEU A 30 -24.33 -17.25 8.87
N CYS A 31 -24.86 -16.27 9.57
CA CYS A 31 -24.68 -14.86 9.22
C CYS A 31 -24.39 -14.01 10.46
N TYR A 32 -23.79 -12.86 10.24
CA TYR A 32 -23.56 -11.92 11.32
C TYR A 32 -24.16 -10.55 11.03
N SER A 33 -24.31 -9.76 12.07
CA SER A 33 -24.84 -8.41 11.97
C SER A 33 -24.17 -7.48 12.95
N HIS A 34 -24.04 -6.23 12.53
CA HIS A 34 -23.88 -5.13 13.47
C HIS A 34 -25.23 -4.79 14.10
N TRP A 35 -25.19 -4.18 15.29
CA TRP A 35 -26.38 -3.72 16.00
C TRP A 35 -27.23 -2.69 15.23
N ARG A 36 -26.62 -1.85 14.40
CA ARG A 36 -27.30 -0.74 13.71
C ARG A 36 -28.52 -1.13 12.87
N PRO A 37 -28.55 -2.22 12.09
CA PRO A 37 -29.75 -2.66 11.39
C PRO A 37 -30.94 -2.90 12.33
N PHE A 38 -30.70 -3.49 13.51
CA PHE A 38 -31.72 -3.74 14.52
C PHE A 38 -32.23 -2.45 15.17
N GLN A 39 -31.35 -1.53 15.51
CA GLN A 39 -31.72 -0.21 16.02
C GLN A 39 -32.58 0.58 15.03
N ARG A 40 -32.22 0.56 13.75
CA ARG A 40 -32.99 1.25 12.70
C ARG A 40 -34.38 0.64 12.52
N ALA A 41 -34.51 -0.64 12.74
CA ALA A 41 -35.81 -1.35 12.69
C ALA A 41 -36.62 -1.19 13.99
N GLY A 42 -36.13 -0.41 14.96
CA GLY A 42 -36.85 -0.13 16.20
C GLY A 42 -36.63 -1.13 17.34
N TYR A 43 -35.62 -1.99 17.23
CA TYR A 43 -35.27 -2.98 18.26
C TYR A 43 -34.03 -2.51 19.08
N PRO A 44 -34.25 -1.75 20.18
CA PRO A 44 -33.17 -1.22 20.99
C PRO A 44 -32.49 -2.28 21.88
N ALA A 45 -33.11 -3.41 22.06
CA ALA A 45 -32.57 -4.57 22.74
C ALA A 45 -33.02 -5.85 22.05
N VAL A 46 -32.11 -6.79 21.91
CA VAL A 46 -32.37 -8.13 21.38
C VAL A 46 -31.72 -9.16 22.29
N THR A 47 -32.30 -10.35 22.35
CA THR A 47 -31.83 -11.47 23.16
C THR A 47 -31.55 -12.69 22.31
N VAL A 48 -30.65 -13.53 22.78
CA VAL A 48 -30.37 -14.84 22.18
C VAL A 48 -31.66 -15.65 22.14
N GLY A 49 -31.93 -16.31 21.03
CA GLY A 49 -33.14 -17.07 20.78
C GLY A 49 -34.24 -16.33 20.04
N GLN A 50 -34.22 -14.99 19.99
CA GLN A 50 -35.13 -14.22 19.18
C GLN A 50 -34.93 -14.47 17.69
N ALA A 51 -36.00 -14.51 16.93
CA ALA A 51 -35.95 -14.66 15.49
C ALA A 51 -36.48 -13.40 14.80
N PHE A 52 -35.94 -13.10 13.65
CA PHE A 52 -36.27 -11.92 12.85
C PHE A 52 -36.33 -12.28 11.37
N ARG A 53 -37.24 -11.66 10.65
CA ARG A 53 -37.13 -11.62 9.19
C ARG A 53 -36.07 -10.59 8.81
N VAL A 54 -35.07 -11.04 8.08
CA VAL A 54 -33.92 -10.24 7.71
C VAL A 54 -33.66 -10.31 6.22
N ARG A 55 -33.13 -9.23 5.66
CA ARG A 55 -32.56 -9.23 4.32
C ARG A 55 -31.07 -9.42 4.42
N LEU A 56 -30.57 -10.47 3.79
CA LEU A 56 -29.15 -10.80 3.80
C LEU A 56 -28.41 -10.14 2.63
N GLY A 57 -27.13 -9.99 2.80
CA GLY A 57 -26.19 -9.63 1.77
C GLY A 57 -24.85 -10.32 2.04
N ARG A 58 -23.89 -10.09 1.18
CA ARG A 58 -22.54 -10.63 1.38
C ARG A 58 -21.61 -9.56 1.95
N ASP A 59 -20.65 -9.97 2.77
CA ASP A 59 -19.63 -9.08 3.27
C ASP A 59 -18.80 -8.55 2.07
N ARG A 60 -18.50 -7.26 2.10
CA ARG A 60 -17.71 -6.61 1.05
C ARG A 60 -16.23 -7.02 1.05
N ARG A 61 -15.75 -7.59 2.16
CA ARG A 61 -14.36 -8.00 2.31
C ARG A 61 -14.08 -9.31 1.57
N ASP A 62 -14.94 -10.29 1.73
CA ASP A 62 -14.74 -11.63 1.17
C ASP A 62 -15.74 -12.01 0.07
N GLY A 63 -16.84 -11.26 -0.06
CA GLY A 63 -17.89 -11.55 -1.02
C GLY A 63 -18.64 -12.85 -0.76
N GLN A 64 -18.36 -13.55 0.35
CA GLN A 64 -18.89 -14.86 0.68
C GLN A 64 -19.69 -14.88 1.97
N THR A 65 -19.13 -14.35 3.05
CA THR A 65 -19.78 -14.37 4.38
C THR A 65 -21.09 -13.60 4.36
N LEU A 66 -22.13 -14.21 4.89
CA LEU A 66 -23.46 -13.59 4.93
C LEU A 66 -23.54 -12.55 6.04
N VAL A 67 -24.15 -11.42 5.72
CA VAL A 67 -24.37 -10.31 6.67
C VAL A 67 -25.81 -9.84 6.60
N VAL A 68 -26.38 -9.46 7.74
CA VAL A 68 -27.70 -8.83 7.79
C VAL A 68 -27.59 -7.40 7.29
N ARG A 69 -28.27 -7.09 6.20
CA ARG A 69 -28.36 -5.74 5.63
C ARG A 69 -29.50 -4.94 6.24
N GLU A 70 -30.62 -5.60 6.46
CA GLU A 70 -31.84 -4.98 6.93
C GLU A 70 -32.60 -5.96 7.82
N VAL A 71 -33.21 -5.47 8.90
CA VAL A 71 -34.12 -6.19 9.76
C VAL A 71 -35.53 -5.69 9.44
N LEU A 72 -36.43 -6.60 9.11
CA LEU A 72 -37.78 -6.24 8.71
C LEU A 72 -38.71 -6.25 9.93
N ASP A 73 -38.84 -7.40 10.58
CA ASP A 73 -39.67 -7.56 11.78
C ASP A 73 -39.20 -8.74 12.66
N ALA A 74 -39.72 -8.79 13.87
CA ALA A 74 -39.54 -9.94 14.77
C ALA A 74 -40.54 -11.03 14.44
N CYS A 75 -40.11 -12.28 14.49
CA CYS A 75 -40.98 -13.45 14.30
C CYS A 75 -41.32 -14.05 15.65
N GLU A 76 -42.63 -14.31 15.87
CA GLU A 76 -43.10 -14.96 17.11
C GLU A 76 -42.84 -16.47 17.12
N THR A 77 -42.72 -17.08 15.95
CA THR A 77 -42.55 -18.55 15.80
C THR A 77 -41.17 -18.85 15.23
N ALA A 78 -40.37 -19.52 16.02
CA ALA A 78 -39.07 -19.96 15.61
C ALA A 78 -39.16 -21.28 14.82
N ALA A 79 -39.21 -21.18 13.51
CA ALA A 79 -39.01 -22.31 12.61
C ALA A 79 -37.54 -22.74 12.47
N VAL A 80 -36.59 -22.00 13.09
CA VAL A 80 -35.15 -22.28 13.00
C VAL A 80 -34.77 -23.17 14.17
N GLU A 81 -34.70 -24.47 13.95
CA GLU A 81 -34.06 -25.41 14.88
C GLU A 81 -32.56 -25.26 14.77
N VAL A 82 -31.92 -25.02 15.89
CA VAL A 82 -30.44 -25.04 16.00
C VAL A 82 -30.09 -26.37 16.63
N ASN A 83 -29.48 -27.25 15.84
CA ASN A 83 -28.95 -28.50 16.34
C ASN A 83 -27.77 -28.22 17.29
N GLY A 84 -27.90 -28.61 18.54
CA GLY A 84 -26.82 -28.44 19.49
C GLY A 84 -27.23 -28.67 20.92
N HIS A 85 -26.28 -29.13 21.70
CA HIS A 85 -26.40 -29.24 23.16
C HIS A 85 -26.38 -27.84 23.79
N GLY A 86 -27.53 -27.19 23.77
CA GLY A 86 -27.83 -26.05 24.60
C GLY A 86 -27.57 -24.69 24.02
N LEU A 87 -28.56 -24.11 23.36
CA LEU A 87 -28.86 -22.67 23.51
C LEU A 87 -29.33 -22.43 24.97
N ALA A 88 -28.57 -22.93 25.96
CA ALA A 88 -28.82 -22.65 27.35
C ALA A 88 -28.30 -21.21 27.61
N LEU A 89 -29.18 -20.39 28.13
CA LEU A 89 -28.85 -19.17 28.84
C LEU A 89 -27.61 -19.44 29.73
N PRO A 90 -26.72 -18.47 29.94
CA PRO A 90 -25.52 -18.67 30.74
C PRO A 90 -25.92 -19.29 32.08
N THR A 91 -25.70 -20.58 32.20
CA THR A 91 -25.76 -21.26 33.52
C THR A 91 -24.46 -20.92 34.24
N ASP A 92 -24.54 -20.59 35.50
CA ASP A 92 -23.39 -20.20 36.32
C ASP A 92 -22.30 -21.30 36.43
N GLN A 93 -22.54 -22.47 35.87
CA GLN A 93 -21.58 -23.56 35.82
C GLN A 93 -21.31 -24.00 34.38
N PRO A 94 -20.08 -23.87 33.88
CA PRO A 94 -19.72 -24.37 32.56
C PRO A 94 -19.83 -25.89 32.49
N ARG A 95 -20.41 -26.41 31.42
CA ARG A 95 -20.48 -27.86 31.17
C ARG A 95 -19.10 -28.37 30.76
N HIS A 96 -18.60 -29.40 31.43
CA HIS A 96 -17.42 -30.14 30.98
C HIS A 96 -17.81 -31.10 29.83
N LEU A 97 -17.10 -31.02 28.71
CA LEU A 97 -17.21 -31.97 27.60
C LEU A 97 -15.84 -32.62 27.42
N ALA A 98 -15.78 -33.91 27.67
CA ALA A 98 -14.58 -34.68 27.33
C ALA A 98 -14.35 -34.64 25.81
N GLY A 99 -13.10 -34.72 25.37
CA GLY A 99 -12.76 -34.63 23.94
C GLY A 99 -13.56 -35.59 23.05
N ALA A 100 -13.85 -36.83 23.51
CA ALA A 100 -14.66 -37.80 22.80
C ALA A 100 -16.14 -37.40 22.68
N GLU A 101 -16.73 -36.83 23.74
CA GLU A 101 -18.10 -36.34 23.72
C GLU A 101 -18.26 -35.11 22.81
N PHE A 102 -17.27 -34.23 22.83
CA PHE A 102 -17.20 -33.08 21.95
C PHE A 102 -17.14 -33.52 20.48
N LEU A 103 -16.25 -34.46 20.15
CA LEU A 103 -16.10 -34.99 18.79
C LEU A 103 -17.38 -35.73 18.31
N ALA A 104 -18.03 -36.49 19.21
CA ALA A 104 -19.31 -37.12 18.90
C ALA A 104 -20.41 -36.09 18.61
N ALA A 105 -20.46 -35.00 19.38
CA ALA A 105 -21.42 -33.93 19.20
C ALA A 105 -21.26 -33.21 17.84
N ILE A 106 -20.04 -32.94 17.39
CA ILE A 106 -19.78 -32.27 16.12
C ILE A 106 -19.83 -33.19 14.91
N GLY A 107 -19.49 -34.49 15.08
CA GLY A 107 -19.50 -35.48 14.00
C GLY A 107 -20.90 -36.03 13.67
N ALA A 108 -21.82 -35.99 14.61
CA ALA A 108 -23.19 -36.54 14.43
C ALA A 108 -24.19 -35.53 13.87
N ALA A 109 -23.82 -34.25 13.74
CA ALA A 109 -24.78 -33.20 13.44
C ALA A 109 -24.72 -32.78 11.98
N GLU A 110 -25.88 -32.77 11.34
CA GLU A 110 -26.12 -32.14 10.05
C GLU A 110 -26.45 -30.65 10.28
N GLY A 111 -25.91 -29.76 9.42
CA GLY A 111 -26.15 -28.31 9.48
C GLY A 111 -25.25 -27.54 10.49
N VAL A 112 -25.84 -26.69 11.33
CA VAL A 112 -25.10 -25.87 12.28
C VAL A 112 -25.10 -26.48 13.68
N VAL A 113 -23.95 -26.80 14.22
CA VAL A 113 -23.75 -27.26 15.61
C VAL A 113 -23.28 -26.09 16.47
N VAL A 114 -24.03 -25.77 17.51
CA VAL A 114 -23.66 -24.73 18.47
C VAL A 114 -23.30 -25.36 19.81
N ILE A 115 -22.10 -25.09 20.30
CA ILE A 115 -21.61 -25.47 21.63
C ILE A 115 -21.33 -24.19 22.40
N ALA A 116 -22.05 -23.98 23.50
CA ALA A 116 -21.95 -22.77 24.29
C ALA A 116 -21.65 -23.05 25.75
N ASN A 117 -20.88 -22.13 26.40
CA ASN A 117 -20.57 -22.13 27.82
C ASN A 117 -19.97 -23.48 28.31
N ALA A 118 -19.02 -24.03 27.55
CA ALA A 118 -18.42 -25.33 27.84
C ALA A 118 -16.93 -25.21 28.12
N VAL A 119 -16.43 -26.10 28.96
CA VAL A 119 -15.01 -26.42 29.07
C VAL A 119 -14.75 -27.65 28.22
N LEU A 120 -13.93 -27.46 27.19
CA LEU A 120 -13.57 -28.51 26.26
C LEU A 120 -12.18 -29.03 26.63
N ASP A 121 -12.07 -30.31 26.89
CA ASP A 121 -10.75 -30.93 26.98
C ASP A 121 -10.15 -31.00 25.59
N GLY A 122 -8.84 -30.82 25.50
CA GLY A 122 -8.13 -30.85 24.25
C GLY A 122 -8.43 -32.11 23.43
N SER A 123 -8.45 -31.95 22.12
CA SER A 123 -8.64 -33.08 21.22
C SER A 123 -7.58 -33.07 20.11
N GLU A 124 -6.95 -34.21 19.93
CA GLU A 124 -6.12 -34.47 18.77
C GLU A 124 -6.82 -35.51 17.89
N GLN A 125 -7.27 -35.09 16.71
CA GLN A 125 -8.05 -35.96 15.84
C GLN A 125 -7.59 -35.83 14.38
N PRO A 126 -7.07 -36.89 13.78
CA PRO A 126 -6.85 -36.96 12.34
C PRO A 126 -8.14 -37.31 11.60
N ASP A 127 -8.22 -36.84 10.35
CA ASP A 127 -9.24 -37.21 9.37
C ASP A 127 -10.70 -37.04 9.85
N LEU A 128 -10.97 -35.97 10.61
CA LEU A 128 -12.30 -35.64 11.10
C LEU A 128 -13.18 -35.12 9.94
N ASP A 129 -14.35 -35.73 9.76
CA ASP A 129 -15.33 -35.29 8.77
C ASP A 129 -16.57 -34.71 9.47
N ILE A 130 -16.90 -33.47 9.16
CA ILE A 130 -17.98 -32.70 9.80
C ILE A 130 -18.95 -32.24 8.71
N ALA A 131 -20.17 -32.76 8.75
CA ALA A 131 -21.19 -32.52 7.73
C ALA A 131 -21.80 -31.12 7.74
N GLY A 132 -21.31 -30.21 8.58
CA GLY A 132 -21.87 -28.86 8.69
C GLY A 132 -20.89 -27.83 9.25
N SER A 133 -21.44 -26.80 9.87
CA SER A 133 -20.70 -25.75 10.55
C SER A 133 -20.63 -25.97 12.05
N VAL A 134 -19.50 -25.62 12.66
CA VAL A 134 -19.30 -25.67 14.11
C VAL A 134 -19.18 -24.25 14.66
N VAL A 135 -19.96 -23.96 15.70
CA VAL A 135 -19.94 -22.68 16.41
C VAL A 135 -19.64 -22.93 17.88
N LEU A 136 -18.52 -22.41 18.34
CA LEU A 136 -18.11 -22.43 19.75
C LEU A 136 -18.38 -21.04 20.35
N ILE A 137 -19.14 -20.96 21.42
CA ILE A 137 -19.51 -19.70 22.06
C ILE A 137 -19.14 -19.74 23.56
N ASN A 138 -18.36 -18.78 24.02
CA ASN A 138 -17.93 -18.69 25.43
C ASN A 138 -17.29 -20.00 25.94
N CYS A 139 -16.56 -20.69 25.09
CA CYS A 139 -15.94 -21.96 25.45
C CYS A 139 -14.51 -21.75 25.96
N ARG A 140 -14.11 -22.58 26.93
CA ARG A 140 -12.73 -22.66 27.38
C ARG A 140 -12.13 -23.98 26.89
N VAL A 141 -11.10 -23.90 26.08
CA VAL A 141 -10.34 -25.06 25.61
C VAL A 141 -9.14 -25.25 26.55
N SER A 142 -9.13 -26.33 27.35
CA SER A 142 -8.15 -26.57 28.42
C SER A 142 -6.95 -27.41 27.99
N GLY A 143 -7.05 -28.11 26.86
CA GLY A 143 -5.96 -28.93 26.30
C GLY A 143 -5.59 -28.52 24.87
N ASP A 144 -4.64 -29.23 24.27
CA ASP A 144 -4.26 -29.04 22.88
C ASP A 144 -5.41 -29.36 21.93
N PHE A 145 -5.66 -28.45 21.01
CA PHE A 145 -6.70 -28.58 20.00
C PHE A 145 -6.02 -28.72 18.64
N ARG A 146 -5.83 -29.98 18.19
CA ARG A 146 -5.09 -30.30 16.97
C ARG A 146 -5.92 -31.14 16.03
N TRP A 147 -6.40 -30.52 14.96
CA TRP A 147 -7.13 -31.21 13.91
C TRP A 147 -6.28 -31.34 12.64
N LEU A 148 -5.97 -32.57 12.30
CA LEU A 148 -5.19 -32.90 11.12
C LEU A 148 -6.10 -33.41 10.01
N ARG A 149 -6.06 -32.80 8.82
CA ARG A 149 -6.86 -33.15 7.65
C ARG A 149 -8.39 -33.16 7.90
N ALA A 150 -8.86 -32.32 8.82
CA ALA A 150 -10.29 -32.17 9.08
C ALA A 150 -11.02 -31.59 7.87
N ARG A 151 -12.21 -32.10 7.60
CA ARG A 151 -13.09 -31.60 6.55
C ARG A 151 -14.38 -31.07 7.15
N PHE A 152 -14.71 -29.84 6.81
CA PHE A 152 -15.96 -29.17 7.19
C PHE A 152 -16.74 -28.84 5.93
N GLN A 153 -17.98 -29.35 5.82
CA GLN A 153 -18.89 -28.91 4.76
C GLN A 153 -19.46 -27.49 5.00
N GLY A 154 -19.06 -26.86 6.08
CA GLY A 154 -19.43 -25.51 6.47
C GLY A 154 -18.26 -24.73 7.05
N SER A 155 -18.52 -23.93 8.06
CA SER A 155 -17.61 -23.00 8.69
C SER A 155 -17.24 -23.40 10.13
N LEU A 156 -16.10 -22.93 10.61
CA LEU A 156 -15.71 -22.99 12.02
C LEU A 156 -15.74 -21.57 12.61
N TRP A 157 -16.63 -21.36 13.60
CA TRP A 157 -16.75 -20.09 14.29
C TRP A 157 -16.42 -20.25 15.78
N CYS A 158 -15.51 -19.42 16.28
CA CYS A 158 -15.15 -19.34 17.69
C CYS A 158 -15.43 -17.92 18.17
N LEU A 159 -16.34 -17.78 19.13
CA LEU A 159 -16.87 -16.51 19.61
C LEU A 159 -16.63 -16.41 21.11
N ASN A 160 -15.84 -15.41 21.54
CA ASN A 160 -15.50 -15.21 22.94
C ASN A 160 -14.95 -16.49 23.62
N CYS A 161 -14.09 -17.21 22.90
CA CYS A 161 -13.50 -18.46 23.37
C CYS A 161 -12.12 -18.21 23.98
N GLN A 162 -11.78 -18.99 25.01
CA GLN A 162 -10.46 -18.97 25.63
C GLN A 162 -9.71 -20.26 25.29
N PHE A 163 -8.54 -20.13 24.64
CA PHE A 163 -7.66 -21.24 24.32
C PHE A 163 -6.44 -21.20 25.26
N ASN A 164 -6.35 -22.18 26.15
CA ASN A 164 -5.26 -22.22 27.15
C ASN A 164 -4.01 -22.94 26.64
N ASN A 165 -4.13 -23.71 25.56
CA ASN A 165 -3.05 -24.47 24.94
C ASN A 165 -3.04 -24.30 23.42
N HIS A 166 -2.18 -25.04 22.73
CA HIS A 166 -1.98 -24.95 21.30
C HIS A 166 -3.27 -25.20 20.49
N PHE A 167 -3.61 -24.29 19.60
CA PHE A 167 -4.70 -24.43 18.64
C PHE A 167 -4.18 -24.58 17.23
N SER A 168 -4.44 -25.73 16.59
CA SER A 168 -3.88 -26.05 15.27
C SER A 168 -4.91 -26.67 14.33
N LEU A 169 -4.99 -26.11 13.13
CA LEU A 169 -5.64 -26.69 11.97
C LEU A 169 -4.58 -26.98 10.92
N LYS A 170 -4.31 -28.28 10.67
CA LYS A 170 -3.30 -28.68 9.69
C LYS A 170 -3.93 -29.45 8.53
N SER A 171 -3.70 -28.97 7.30
CA SER A 171 -4.27 -29.54 6.07
C SER A 171 -5.79 -29.69 6.10
N ALA A 172 -6.48 -28.82 6.83
CA ALA A 172 -7.93 -28.82 6.94
C ALA A 172 -8.57 -28.19 5.70
N HIS A 173 -9.74 -28.73 5.34
CA HIS A 173 -10.58 -28.22 4.26
C HIS A 173 -11.92 -27.77 4.80
N LEU A 174 -12.27 -26.50 4.56
CA LEU A 174 -13.54 -25.92 4.95
C LEU A 174 -14.23 -25.35 3.69
N ASP A 175 -15.45 -25.76 3.42
CA ASP A 175 -16.25 -25.17 2.35
C ASP A 175 -16.68 -23.74 2.70
N GLY A 176 -16.71 -23.42 3.98
CA GLY A 176 -16.94 -22.09 4.53
C GLY A 176 -15.69 -21.39 5.05
N SER A 177 -15.85 -20.59 6.08
CA SER A 177 -14.82 -19.73 6.64
C SER A 177 -14.40 -20.15 8.06
N VAL A 178 -13.19 -19.79 8.45
CA VAL A 178 -12.76 -19.77 9.86
C VAL A 178 -12.99 -18.37 10.40
N VAL A 179 -13.79 -18.26 11.45
CA VAL A 179 -14.16 -16.99 12.07
C VAL A 179 -13.84 -17.03 13.56
N MET A 180 -13.02 -16.11 14.04
CA MET A 180 -12.64 -16.00 15.45
C MET A 180 -12.83 -14.56 15.92
N PHE A 181 -13.81 -14.37 16.82
CA PHE A 181 -14.11 -13.06 17.38
C PHE A 181 -13.97 -13.09 18.91
N ASP A 182 -13.29 -12.08 19.44
CA ASP A 182 -13.05 -11.91 20.88
C ASP A 182 -12.48 -13.16 21.56
N CYS A 183 -11.63 -13.90 20.83
CA CYS A 183 -10.96 -15.07 21.37
C CYS A 183 -9.68 -14.69 22.10
N ASP A 184 -9.44 -15.36 23.23
CA ASP A 184 -8.26 -15.19 24.06
C ASP A 184 -7.32 -16.39 23.85
N PHE A 185 -6.10 -16.11 23.41
CA PHE A 185 -5.02 -17.08 23.22
C PHE A 185 -3.83 -16.83 24.15
N SER A 186 -4.00 -16.02 25.18
CA SER A 186 -2.92 -15.61 26.07
C SER A 186 -2.24 -16.76 26.85
N GLY A 187 -2.89 -17.90 26.94
CA GLY A 187 -2.30 -19.10 27.54
C GLY A 187 -1.89 -20.17 26.54
N ALA A 188 -2.08 -19.93 25.26
CA ALA A 188 -1.88 -20.94 24.23
C ALA A 188 -0.41 -21.02 23.81
N GLY A 189 0.10 -22.22 23.60
CA GLY A 189 1.40 -22.48 22.96
C GLY A 189 1.41 -22.19 21.46
N GLY A 190 0.63 -21.17 21.02
CA GLY A 190 0.55 -20.68 19.68
C GLY A 190 -0.69 -21.11 18.88
N ILE A 191 -0.99 -20.32 17.85
CA ILE A 191 -2.02 -20.62 16.85
C ILE A 191 -1.33 -21.04 15.56
N SER A 192 -1.69 -22.20 15.02
CA SER A 192 -1.09 -22.70 13.79
C SER A 192 -2.15 -23.12 12.78
N PHE A 193 -2.23 -22.39 11.69
CA PHE A 193 -2.99 -22.79 10.50
C PHE A 193 -2.01 -23.10 9.37
N ARG A 194 -1.90 -24.40 9.05
CA ARG A 194 -0.97 -24.84 8.02
C ARG A 194 -1.66 -25.68 6.96
N GLY A 195 -1.55 -25.26 5.69
CA GLY A 195 -2.11 -25.98 4.56
C GLY A 195 -3.64 -26.02 4.56
N ILE A 196 -4.31 -25.02 5.16
CA ILE A 196 -5.76 -24.97 5.17
C ILE A 196 -6.32 -24.46 3.83
N ARG A 197 -7.47 -25.02 3.44
CA ARG A 197 -8.28 -24.52 2.34
C ARG A 197 -9.61 -24.06 2.90
N ALA A 198 -9.97 -22.78 2.68
CA ALA A 198 -11.22 -22.20 3.18
C ALA A 198 -11.69 -21.05 2.28
N CYS A 199 -12.94 -20.60 2.50
CA CYS A 199 -13.39 -19.37 1.89
C CYS A 199 -12.62 -18.18 2.44
N SER A 200 -12.63 -17.97 3.75
CA SER A 200 -11.94 -16.86 4.40
C SER A 200 -11.45 -17.24 5.79
N VAL A 201 -10.48 -16.48 6.28
CA VAL A 201 -10.05 -16.50 7.69
C VAL A 201 -10.23 -15.10 8.25
N LEU A 202 -11.13 -14.96 9.22
CA LEU A 202 -11.47 -13.69 9.87
C LEU A 202 -11.12 -13.81 11.36
N MET A 203 -10.12 -13.04 11.81
CA MET A 203 -9.67 -13.01 13.19
C MET A 203 -9.79 -11.60 13.75
N GLU A 204 -10.64 -11.42 14.75
CA GLU A 204 -10.83 -10.15 15.44
C GLU A 204 -10.72 -10.40 16.96
N PHE A 205 -9.65 -9.90 17.55
CA PHE A 205 -9.38 -10.09 18.96
C PHE A 205 -9.55 -8.79 19.76
N GLY A 206 -10.34 -8.85 20.80
CA GLY A 206 -10.70 -7.68 21.58
C GLY A 206 -9.55 -7.08 22.38
N THR A 207 -8.62 -7.83 22.95
CA THR A 207 -7.64 -7.25 23.87
C THR A 207 -6.31 -7.97 24.07
N ARG A 208 -6.13 -9.23 23.74
CA ARG A 208 -4.83 -9.89 23.91
C ARG A 208 -4.62 -10.97 22.87
N GLY A 209 -3.57 -10.80 22.08
CA GLY A 209 -3.01 -11.84 21.25
C GLY A 209 -2.19 -12.82 22.09
N SER A 210 -1.87 -13.95 21.51
CA SER A 210 -0.95 -14.92 22.09
C SER A 210 0.44 -14.31 22.26
N ASP A 211 1.11 -14.62 23.36
CA ASP A 211 2.55 -14.36 23.54
C ASP A 211 3.37 -15.19 22.53
N ASP A 212 2.77 -16.24 21.97
CA ASP A 212 3.35 -17.12 20.99
C ASP A 212 2.97 -16.74 19.54
N MET A 213 3.82 -17.14 18.61
CA MET A 213 3.71 -16.81 17.19
C MET A 213 2.40 -17.32 16.57
N LEU A 214 1.74 -16.48 15.80
CA LEU A 214 0.62 -16.86 14.93
C LEU A 214 1.16 -17.35 13.57
N TRP A 215 1.01 -18.64 13.31
CA TRP A 215 1.48 -19.31 12.09
C TRP A 215 0.34 -19.49 11.10
N LEU A 216 0.37 -18.76 10.00
CA LEU A 216 -0.63 -18.81 8.93
C LEU A 216 0.05 -19.28 7.62
N ASN A 217 0.48 -20.53 7.59
CA ASN A 217 1.34 -21.04 6.53
C ASN A 217 0.57 -21.86 5.49
N GLU A 218 0.97 -21.76 4.22
CA GLU A 218 0.47 -22.58 3.11
C GLU A 218 -1.07 -22.53 2.95
N MET A 219 -1.70 -21.40 3.31
CA MET A 219 -3.15 -21.25 3.20
C MET A 219 -3.60 -20.99 1.76
N THR A 220 -4.74 -21.56 1.40
CA THR A 220 -5.45 -21.24 0.16
C THR A 220 -6.84 -20.72 0.51
N LEU A 221 -7.09 -19.44 0.27
CA LEU A 221 -8.34 -18.77 0.57
C LEU A 221 -8.96 -18.20 -0.71
N SER A 222 -10.19 -18.64 -1.05
CA SER A 222 -10.92 -18.08 -2.19
C SER A 222 -11.42 -16.65 -1.94
N GLY A 223 -11.64 -16.29 -0.68
CA GLY A 223 -11.99 -14.96 -0.21
C GLY A 223 -10.80 -14.25 0.43
N CYS A 224 -10.89 -13.84 1.69
CA CYS A 224 -9.88 -13.01 2.32
C CYS A 224 -9.29 -13.55 3.62
N LEU A 225 -8.11 -13.04 3.96
CA LEU A 225 -7.57 -13.04 5.31
C LEU A 225 -7.84 -11.65 5.92
N ALA A 226 -8.53 -11.58 7.04
CA ALA A 226 -8.71 -10.35 7.81
C ALA A 226 -8.21 -10.54 9.24
N LEU A 227 -7.31 -9.67 9.69
CA LEU A 227 -6.73 -9.68 11.02
C LEU A 227 -6.96 -8.32 11.67
N ASN A 228 -7.63 -8.31 12.81
CA ASN A 228 -7.85 -7.11 13.63
C ASN A 228 -7.61 -7.45 15.09
N GLY A 229 -6.92 -6.59 15.81
CA GLY A 229 -6.66 -6.77 17.24
C GLY A 229 -5.25 -6.44 17.65
N SER A 230 -4.86 -6.96 18.83
CA SER A 230 -3.53 -6.79 19.39
C SER A 230 -2.79 -8.13 19.40
N PHE A 231 -1.61 -8.16 18.81
CA PHE A 231 -0.74 -9.34 18.70
C PHE A 231 0.63 -8.97 19.29
N GLU A 232 0.99 -9.55 20.41
CA GLU A 232 2.29 -9.31 21.07
C GLU A 232 3.40 -10.08 20.33
N ALA A 233 3.11 -11.30 19.89
CA ALA A 233 4.03 -12.12 19.14
C ALA A 233 3.99 -11.86 17.62
N PRO A 234 5.01 -12.31 16.86
CA PRO A 234 5.02 -12.18 15.41
C PRO A 234 3.86 -12.91 14.74
N VAL A 235 3.28 -12.28 13.71
CA VAL A 235 2.32 -12.91 12.80
C VAL A 235 3.06 -13.29 11.52
N GLN A 236 3.12 -14.59 11.23
CA GLN A 236 3.86 -15.12 10.10
C GLN A 236 2.95 -15.81 9.10
N LEU A 237 3.01 -15.34 7.85
CA LEU A 237 2.37 -15.95 6.71
C LEU A 237 3.45 -16.42 5.75
N MET A 238 3.64 -17.73 5.63
CA MET A 238 4.62 -18.32 4.72
C MET A 238 3.94 -19.28 3.74
N ALA A 239 4.24 -19.11 2.47
CA ALA A 239 3.92 -20.08 1.43
C ALA A 239 5.22 -20.67 0.92
N VAL A 240 5.39 -21.96 1.07
CA VAL A 240 6.54 -22.66 0.48
C VAL A 240 6.28 -22.77 -1.00
N GLN A 241 7.14 -22.14 -1.80
CA GLN A 241 7.14 -22.23 -3.26
C GLN A 241 7.94 -23.48 -3.67
N ASP A 242 7.49 -24.67 -3.28
CA ASP A 242 7.99 -25.89 -3.88
C ASP A 242 7.40 -26.05 -5.30
N GLU A 243 8.04 -26.86 -6.14
CA GLU A 243 7.69 -27.11 -7.55
C GLU A 243 6.27 -27.68 -7.78
N ALA A 244 5.32 -27.33 -6.90
CA ALA A 244 3.93 -27.71 -7.00
C ALA A 244 3.29 -27.13 -8.29
N PRO A 245 2.43 -27.89 -8.95
CA PRO A 245 1.71 -27.41 -10.13
C PRO A 245 0.95 -26.13 -9.78
N VAL A 246 0.91 -25.18 -10.69
CA VAL A 246 0.39 -23.80 -10.52
C VAL A 246 -1.02 -23.73 -9.85
N ASN A 247 -1.83 -24.80 -10.00
CA ASN A 247 -3.18 -24.87 -9.44
C ASN A 247 -3.23 -25.21 -7.93
N ASP A 248 -2.11 -25.64 -7.33
CA ASP A 248 -2.05 -26.03 -5.91
C ASP A 248 -1.21 -25.05 -5.07
N GLN A 249 -0.76 -23.95 -5.65
CA GLN A 249 0.02 -22.95 -4.91
C GLN A 249 -0.87 -22.22 -3.89
N PRO A 250 -0.35 -21.94 -2.68
CA PRO A 250 -1.04 -21.14 -1.70
C PRO A 250 -1.40 -19.77 -2.26
N ALA A 251 -2.69 -19.44 -2.20
CA ALA A 251 -3.22 -18.19 -2.73
C ALA A 251 -4.26 -17.57 -1.80
N LEU A 252 -4.31 -16.24 -1.75
CA LEU A 252 -5.27 -15.48 -0.95
C LEU A 252 -6.07 -14.56 -1.87
N GLY A 253 -7.40 -14.51 -1.70
CA GLY A 253 -8.24 -13.59 -2.45
C GLY A 253 -8.01 -12.13 -2.09
N GLY A 254 -7.68 -11.83 -0.84
CA GLY A 254 -7.29 -10.50 -0.36
C GLY A 254 -6.75 -10.55 1.06
N VAL A 255 -6.04 -9.51 1.48
CA VAL A 255 -5.53 -9.36 2.85
C VAL A 255 -5.95 -8.01 3.40
N TYR A 256 -6.66 -8.00 4.52
CA TYR A 256 -7.20 -6.79 5.15
C TYR A 256 -6.83 -6.73 6.62
N ILE A 257 -6.06 -5.72 7.01
CA ILE A 257 -5.62 -5.48 8.38
C ILE A 257 -6.04 -4.07 8.78
N GLY A 258 -6.75 -3.94 9.88
CA GLY A 258 -7.24 -2.66 10.35
C GLY A 258 -8.28 -1.98 9.45
N ARG A 259 -8.77 -2.69 8.43
CA ARG A 259 -9.94 -2.23 7.69
C ARG A 259 -11.11 -2.21 8.66
N GLN A 260 -11.90 -1.12 8.65
CA GLN A 260 -13.03 -0.96 9.56
C GLN A 260 -13.82 -2.27 9.67
N SER A 261 -13.63 -2.96 10.79
CA SER A 261 -14.58 -3.97 11.21
C SER A 261 -15.88 -3.26 11.56
N TYR A 262 -16.97 -3.98 11.64
CA TYR A 262 -18.23 -3.40 12.08
C TYR A 262 -18.17 -2.84 13.51
N HIS A 263 -17.09 -3.12 14.24
CA HIS A 263 -16.80 -2.64 15.60
C HIS A 263 -16.04 -1.29 15.65
N ALA A 264 -15.80 -0.65 14.52
CA ALA A 264 -14.80 0.40 14.33
C ALA A 264 -15.02 1.73 15.08
N GLU A 265 -16.10 1.93 15.80
CA GLU A 265 -16.26 3.16 16.59
C GLU A 265 -15.47 3.17 17.91
N GLN A 266 -14.96 2.01 18.36
CA GLN A 266 -14.27 1.88 19.65
C GLN A 266 -12.90 1.19 19.58
N LEU A 267 -12.48 0.70 18.42
CA LEU A 267 -11.18 0.04 18.34
C LEU A 267 -10.03 1.06 18.45
N SER A 268 -9.28 0.92 19.54
CA SER A 268 -7.87 1.28 19.57
C SER A 268 -7.17 0.81 18.28
N ARG A 269 -6.15 1.50 17.82
CA ARG A 269 -5.32 1.07 16.68
C ARG A 269 -4.94 -0.40 16.87
N ASN A 270 -4.99 -1.17 15.78
CA ASN A 270 -4.46 -2.54 15.82
C ASN A 270 -2.98 -2.50 16.19
N SER A 271 -2.53 -3.45 17.00
CA SER A 271 -1.14 -3.54 17.42
C SER A 271 -0.53 -4.88 17.04
N PHE A 272 0.65 -4.85 16.42
CA PHE A 272 1.45 -6.02 16.07
C PHE A 272 2.88 -5.82 16.59
N GLU A 273 3.06 -5.99 17.90
CA GLU A 273 4.32 -5.74 18.58
C GLU A 273 5.45 -6.67 18.11
N GLY A 274 5.14 -7.91 17.80
CA GLY A 274 6.07 -8.86 17.21
C GLY A 274 6.37 -8.64 15.73
N GLY A 275 5.54 -7.81 15.05
CA GLY A 275 5.65 -7.55 13.61
C GLY A 275 4.78 -8.47 12.74
N LEU A 276 4.75 -8.17 11.45
CA LEU A 276 3.93 -8.84 10.45
C LEU A 276 4.77 -9.23 9.24
N PHE A 277 4.76 -10.51 8.89
CA PHE A 277 5.63 -11.11 7.89
C PHE A 277 4.83 -11.90 6.86
N PHE A 278 4.98 -11.54 5.59
CA PHE A 278 4.41 -12.27 4.45
C PHE A 278 5.54 -12.76 3.56
N GLU A 279 5.50 -14.02 3.19
CA GLU A 279 6.49 -14.61 2.29
C GLU A 279 5.87 -15.59 1.31
N GLY A 280 6.16 -15.42 0.02
CA GLY A 280 5.84 -16.36 -1.03
C GLY A 280 4.38 -16.42 -1.48
N TYR A 281 3.50 -15.52 -1.01
CA TYR A 281 2.08 -15.56 -1.36
C TYR A 281 1.73 -14.83 -2.66
N THR A 282 0.77 -15.41 -3.38
CA THR A 282 0.00 -14.71 -4.41
C THR A 282 -1.35 -14.28 -3.84
N VAL A 283 -1.62 -12.98 -3.88
CA VAL A 283 -2.86 -12.36 -3.42
C VAL A 283 -3.58 -11.83 -4.66
N SER A 284 -4.71 -12.45 -5.04
CA SER A 284 -5.48 -12.07 -6.23
C SER A 284 -6.27 -10.77 -6.07
N GLY A 285 -6.30 -10.22 -4.86
CA GLY A 285 -6.81 -8.89 -4.57
C GLY A 285 -5.71 -8.00 -3.98
N GLY A 286 -6.10 -6.97 -3.24
CA GLY A 286 -5.18 -6.07 -2.58
C GLY A 286 -4.71 -6.55 -1.20
N ILE A 287 -3.55 -6.04 -0.77
CA ILE A 287 -3.11 -6.08 0.61
C ILE A 287 -3.37 -4.70 1.20
N GLU A 288 -4.29 -4.62 2.14
CA GLU A 288 -4.64 -3.38 2.86
C GLU A 288 -4.24 -3.47 4.33
N ILE A 289 -3.38 -2.57 4.79
CA ILE A 289 -2.98 -2.42 6.19
C ILE A 289 -3.28 -0.99 6.60
N ARG A 290 -4.24 -0.80 7.49
CA ARG A 290 -4.70 0.53 7.89
C ARG A 290 -4.72 0.70 9.40
N ARG A 291 -4.44 1.93 9.88
CA ARG A 291 -4.62 2.36 11.27
C ARG A 291 -4.00 1.40 12.27
N SER A 292 -2.81 0.89 11.94
CA SER A 292 -2.13 -0.14 12.71
C SER A 292 -0.82 0.37 13.28
N HIS A 293 -0.51 -0.09 14.49
CA HIS A 293 0.81 0.05 15.08
C HIS A 293 1.55 -1.28 14.93
N LEU A 294 2.70 -1.26 14.26
CA LEU A 294 3.49 -2.44 13.99
C LEU A 294 4.93 -2.22 14.44
N ASN A 295 5.57 -3.26 14.98
CA ASN A 295 7.01 -3.18 15.15
C ASN A 295 7.68 -3.12 13.78
N GLN A 296 7.38 -4.08 12.90
CA GLN A 296 7.87 -4.10 11.52
C GLN A 296 6.86 -4.76 10.57
N LEU A 297 6.95 -4.41 9.31
CA LEU A 297 6.20 -5.04 8.22
C LEU A 297 7.19 -5.53 7.16
N ARG A 298 7.08 -6.82 6.82
CA ARG A 298 7.91 -7.41 5.78
C ARG A 298 7.07 -8.20 4.78
N LEU A 299 7.13 -7.80 3.53
CA LEU A 299 6.55 -8.50 2.40
C LEU A 299 7.70 -9.00 1.51
N THR A 300 7.87 -10.31 1.40
CA THR A 300 8.97 -10.94 0.66
C THR A 300 8.41 -11.87 -0.41
N THR A 301 8.79 -11.67 -1.67
CA THR A 301 8.35 -12.50 -2.81
C THR A 301 6.81 -12.62 -2.88
N VAL A 302 6.14 -11.49 -2.72
CA VAL A 302 4.67 -11.41 -2.72
C VAL A 302 4.20 -10.84 -4.05
N THR A 303 3.19 -11.46 -4.64
CA THR A 303 2.46 -10.93 -5.79
C THR A 303 1.06 -10.50 -5.33
N ALA A 304 0.65 -9.25 -5.61
CA ALA A 304 -0.66 -8.74 -5.25
C ALA A 304 -1.19 -7.78 -6.34
N ASP A 305 -2.50 -7.56 -6.40
CA ASP A 305 -3.07 -6.54 -7.28
C ASP A 305 -2.62 -5.15 -6.83
N SER A 306 -2.72 -4.88 -5.53
CA SER A 306 -2.29 -3.61 -4.94
C SER A 306 -1.79 -3.79 -3.51
N ILE A 307 -0.98 -2.84 -3.05
CA ILE A 307 -0.52 -2.79 -1.66
C ILE A 307 -0.80 -1.40 -1.11
N LEU A 308 -1.58 -1.34 -0.04
CA LEU A 308 -1.92 -0.12 0.67
C LEU A 308 -1.50 -0.22 2.14
N VAL A 309 -0.63 0.68 2.56
CA VAL A 309 -0.27 0.90 3.97
C VAL A 309 -0.67 2.33 4.31
N ASP A 310 -1.73 2.50 5.07
CA ASP A 310 -2.36 3.79 5.30
C ASP A 310 -2.53 4.10 6.79
N ASN A 311 -2.11 5.29 7.19
CA ASN A 311 -2.21 5.78 8.57
C ASN A 311 -1.65 4.79 9.60
N CYS A 312 -0.49 4.20 9.29
CA CYS A 312 0.21 3.23 10.13
C CYS A 312 1.42 3.85 10.83
N GLU A 313 1.80 3.25 11.95
CA GLU A 313 3.00 3.59 12.68
C GLU A 313 3.85 2.32 12.85
N LEU A 314 5.03 2.31 12.22
CA LEU A 314 5.99 1.23 12.33
C LEU A 314 7.16 1.67 13.22
N ALA A 315 7.37 0.97 14.34
CA ALA A 315 8.47 1.29 15.25
C ALA A 315 9.85 1.04 14.63
N ALA A 316 9.96 0.06 13.75
CA ALA A 316 11.20 -0.31 13.07
C ALA A 316 11.07 -0.14 11.55
N ASP A 317 11.04 -1.24 10.82
CA ASP A 317 11.28 -1.27 9.39
C ASP A 317 10.03 -1.64 8.57
N LEU A 318 9.92 -1.05 7.38
CA LEU A 318 9.01 -1.51 6.33
C LEU A 318 9.84 -2.07 5.17
N TRP A 319 9.72 -3.39 4.93
CA TRP A 319 10.46 -4.07 3.86
C TRP A 319 9.51 -4.64 2.81
N LEU A 320 9.68 -4.18 1.58
CA LEU A 320 9.05 -4.71 0.38
C LEU A 320 10.15 -5.31 -0.48
N ASP A 321 10.37 -6.64 -0.38
CA ASP A 321 11.44 -7.33 -1.08
C ASP A 321 10.85 -8.27 -2.15
N ARG A 322 11.28 -8.09 -3.42
CA ARG A 322 10.81 -8.86 -4.58
C ARG A 322 9.27 -8.90 -4.69
N VAL A 323 8.64 -7.79 -4.38
CA VAL A 323 7.20 -7.64 -4.49
C VAL A 323 6.82 -7.33 -5.92
N VAL A 324 5.76 -7.98 -6.40
CA VAL A 324 5.16 -7.75 -7.73
C VAL A 324 3.75 -7.20 -7.55
N VAL A 325 3.47 -6.03 -8.10
CA VAL A 325 2.12 -5.47 -8.15
C VAL A 325 1.59 -5.56 -9.57
N VAL A 326 0.39 -6.09 -9.71
CA VAL A 326 -0.23 -6.40 -11.01
C VAL A 326 -1.03 -5.22 -11.55
N ASP A 327 -1.79 -4.53 -10.68
CA ASP A 327 -2.60 -3.38 -11.06
C ASP A 327 -1.74 -2.12 -11.21
N GLU A 328 -1.66 -1.61 -12.43
CA GLU A 328 -0.86 -0.43 -12.76
C GLU A 328 -1.46 0.88 -12.23
N ASP A 329 -2.76 0.92 -11.99
CA ASP A 329 -3.47 2.14 -11.55
C ASP A 329 -3.36 2.36 -10.04
N THR A 330 -3.47 1.31 -9.24
CA THR A 330 -3.43 1.38 -7.78
C THR A 330 -2.03 1.19 -7.21
N GLY A 331 -1.25 0.29 -7.76
CA GLY A 331 0.17 0.11 -7.44
C GLY A 331 0.45 -0.13 -5.95
N ILE A 332 1.50 0.54 -5.45
CA ILE A 332 1.88 0.57 -4.03
C ILE A 332 1.57 1.95 -3.47
N ALA A 333 0.79 2.00 -2.40
CA ALA A 333 0.52 3.22 -1.65
C ALA A 333 0.95 3.04 -0.18
N ILE A 334 1.89 3.89 0.27
CA ILE A 334 2.32 4.03 1.66
C ILE A 334 1.99 5.47 2.02
N GLU A 335 0.83 5.68 2.65
CA GLU A 335 0.26 7.01 2.83
C GLU A 335 0.10 7.32 4.32
N ASP A 336 0.38 8.57 4.68
CA ASP A 336 0.28 9.10 6.04
C ASP A 336 0.88 8.14 7.11
N THR A 337 1.96 7.44 6.75
CA THR A 337 2.58 6.36 7.52
C THR A 337 3.93 6.80 8.09
N LEU A 338 4.15 6.50 9.38
CA LEU A 338 5.41 6.72 10.06
C LEU A 338 6.22 5.42 10.10
N VAL A 339 7.43 5.43 9.54
CA VAL A 339 8.41 4.33 9.61
C VAL A 339 9.58 4.78 10.48
N GLY A 340 9.76 4.14 11.64
CA GLY A 340 10.77 4.58 12.63
C GLY A 340 12.21 4.46 12.17
N ARG A 341 12.54 3.45 11.36
CA ARG A 341 13.91 3.25 10.85
C ARG A 341 14.00 3.26 9.33
N HIS A 342 13.76 2.14 8.67
CA HIS A 342 14.04 2.01 7.23
C HIS A 342 12.78 1.66 6.44
N LEU A 343 12.61 2.33 5.30
CA LEU A 343 11.73 1.89 4.23
C LEU A 343 12.60 1.29 3.14
N ARG A 344 12.52 -0.03 2.96
CA ARG A 344 13.24 -0.74 1.91
C ARG A 344 12.29 -1.28 0.86
N MET A 345 12.51 -0.88 -0.38
CA MET A 345 11.74 -1.32 -1.54
C MET A 345 12.70 -1.91 -2.56
N THR A 346 12.69 -3.22 -2.69
CA THR A 346 13.54 -3.94 -3.64
C THR A 346 12.68 -4.84 -4.51
N GLY A 347 13.00 -5.01 -5.79
CA GLY A 347 12.24 -5.94 -6.62
C GLY A 347 12.38 -5.74 -8.12
N ARG A 348 11.93 -6.76 -8.86
CA ARG A 348 12.02 -6.80 -10.32
C ARG A 348 11.01 -5.92 -11.03
N ARG A 349 9.81 -5.74 -10.46
CA ARG A 349 8.70 -5.10 -11.18
C ARG A 349 7.77 -4.37 -10.20
N LEU A 350 8.15 -3.16 -9.81
CA LEU A 350 7.16 -2.21 -9.29
C LEU A 350 6.47 -1.57 -10.50
N ARG A 351 5.47 -2.24 -11.05
CA ARG A 351 4.62 -1.66 -12.10
C ARG A 351 3.67 -0.66 -11.46
N GLY A 352 3.37 0.42 -12.17
CA GLY A 352 2.33 1.34 -11.80
C GLY A 352 2.76 2.47 -10.87
N ARG A 353 1.79 2.99 -10.12
CA ARG A 353 1.93 4.11 -9.20
C ARG A 353 2.53 3.65 -7.88
N CYS A 354 3.54 4.37 -7.41
CA CYS A 354 4.02 4.27 -6.04
C CYS A 354 3.73 5.60 -5.32
N SER A 355 2.84 5.58 -4.34
CA SER A 355 2.51 6.75 -3.51
C SER A 355 3.21 6.64 -2.16
N LEU A 356 3.94 7.69 -1.78
CA LEU A 356 4.56 7.86 -0.45
C LEU A 356 4.03 9.12 0.24
N VAL A 357 2.82 9.53 -0.13
CA VAL A 357 2.22 10.81 0.27
C VAL A 357 2.03 10.88 1.79
N GLY A 358 2.47 11.97 2.39
CA GLY A 358 2.30 12.22 3.84
C GLY A 358 3.16 11.37 4.75
N SER A 359 3.93 10.43 4.23
CA SER A 359 4.69 9.47 5.02
C SER A 359 6.06 9.99 5.44
N SER A 360 6.59 9.47 6.56
CA SER A 360 7.92 9.82 7.02
C SER A 360 8.73 8.57 7.41
N VAL A 361 10.04 8.62 7.14
CA VAL A 361 11.02 7.57 7.43
C VAL A 361 12.11 8.16 8.31
N GLY A 362 12.30 7.60 9.50
CA GLY A 362 13.19 8.14 10.53
C GLY A 362 14.67 8.03 10.19
N GLN A 363 15.08 7.05 9.40
CA GLN A 363 16.49 6.90 9.01
C GLN A 363 16.64 6.90 7.50
N ALA A 364 16.46 5.77 6.82
CA ALA A 364 16.76 5.68 5.41
C ALA A 364 15.64 5.07 4.57
N TRP A 365 15.40 5.70 3.43
CA TRP A 365 14.60 5.14 2.35
C TRP A 365 15.54 4.50 1.30
N MET A 366 15.37 3.21 1.07
CA MET A 366 16.18 2.45 0.12
C MET A 366 15.29 1.95 -1.02
N LEU A 367 15.63 2.33 -2.24
CA LEU A 367 14.94 1.88 -3.44
C LEU A 367 15.97 1.24 -4.38
N ALA A 368 15.87 -0.06 -4.55
CA ALA A 368 16.68 -0.82 -5.49
C ALA A 368 15.76 -1.62 -6.42
N LEU A 369 15.42 -1.03 -7.56
CA LEU A 369 14.63 -1.67 -8.60
C LEU A 369 15.59 -2.31 -9.59
N GLU A 370 15.48 -3.61 -9.80
CA GLU A 370 16.12 -4.26 -10.95
C GLU A 370 15.53 -3.64 -12.22
N ALA A 371 16.40 -3.29 -13.17
CA ALA A 371 16.05 -2.54 -14.37
C ALA A 371 14.74 -3.03 -15.00
N PRO A 372 13.74 -2.19 -15.11
CA PRO A 372 12.47 -2.60 -15.67
C PRO A 372 12.60 -2.75 -17.17
N ASP A 373 12.36 -3.95 -17.69
CA ASP A 373 12.25 -4.18 -19.14
C ASP A 373 11.07 -3.40 -19.76
N GLU A 374 10.11 -2.94 -18.94
CA GLU A 374 8.90 -2.27 -19.39
C GLU A 374 8.40 -1.21 -18.38
N GLY A 375 8.98 -0.02 -18.43
CA GLY A 375 8.44 1.15 -17.75
C GLY A 375 8.97 1.40 -16.34
N THR A 376 9.29 2.66 -16.08
CA THR A 376 9.78 3.17 -14.79
C THR A 376 8.59 3.51 -13.90
N PRO A 377 8.57 3.09 -12.62
CA PRO A 377 7.47 3.41 -11.71
C PRO A 377 7.35 4.92 -11.50
N SER A 378 6.13 5.42 -11.38
CA SER A 378 5.92 6.81 -10.97
C SER A 378 5.82 6.87 -9.46
N ILE A 379 6.70 7.65 -8.84
CA ILE A 379 6.70 7.84 -7.40
C ILE A 379 6.13 9.21 -7.07
N GLU A 380 5.04 9.22 -6.31
CA GLU A 380 4.43 10.41 -5.75
C GLU A 380 4.90 10.61 -4.31
N MET A 381 5.51 11.78 -4.01
CA MET A 381 6.16 12.06 -2.74
C MET A 381 5.70 13.39 -2.12
N ALA A 382 4.42 13.73 -2.26
CA ALA A 382 3.90 14.93 -1.59
C ALA A 382 4.00 14.74 -0.07
N ARG A 383 4.62 15.73 0.61
CA ARG A 383 4.85 15.69 2.06
C ARG A 383 5.63 14.47 2.59
N PHE A 384 6.32 13.72 1.71
CA PHE A 384 7.18 12.61 2.12
C PHE A 384 8.48 13.15 2.74
N HIS A 385 8.92 12.54 3.84
CA HIS A 385 10.18 12.87 4.51
C HIS A 385 11.02 11.61 4.76
N ALA A 386 12.32 11.68 4.53
CA ALA A 386 13.31 10.68 4.94
C ALA A 386 14.63 11.41 5.26
N GLU A 387 15.34 10.98 6.31
CA GLU A 387 16.65 11.57 6.62
C GLU A 387 17.67 11.29 5.53
N GLN A 388 17.71 10.05 5.06
CA GLN A 388 18.58 9.60 3.99
C GLN A 388 17.77 8.88 2.91
N ALA A 389 18.24 8.91 1.67
CA ALA A 389 17.66 8.16 0.59
C ALA A 389 18.75 7.52 -0.27
N TRP A 390 18.61 6.20 -0.50
CA TRP A 390 19.52 5.39 -1.29
C TRP A 390 18.73 4.77 -2.44
N PHE A 391 18.98 5.21 -3.65
CA PHE A 391 18.31 4.66 -4.82
C PHE A 391 19.18 4.78 -6.06
N ASP A 392 18.95 3.90 -7.02
CA ASP A 392 19.52 4.03 -8.35
C ASP A 392 18.77 5.16 -9.08
N PRO A 393 19.47 6.22 -9.50
CA PRO A 393 18.87 7.35 -10.22
C PRO A 393 18.14 6.96 -11.50
N VAL A 394 18.52 5.84 -12.13
CA VAL A 394 17.86 5.31 -13.34
C VAL A 394 16.46 4.77 -13.00
N SER A 395 16.25 4.37 -11.76
CA SER A 395 14.99 3.78 -11.28
C SER A 395 13.86 4.80 -11.05
N LEU A 396 14.12 6.11 -11.20
CA LEU A 396 13.17 7.15 -10.86
C LEU A 396 12.74 7.98 -12.07
N VAL A 397 11.46 7.94 -12.42
CA VAL A 397 10.84 8.97 -13.26
C VAL A 397 10.33 10.09 -12.37
N TYR A 398 11.03 11.21 -12.42
CA TYR A 398 10.72 12.38 -11.64
C TYR A 398 9.35 12.99 -12.02
N GLY A 399 8.40 12.93 -11.08
CA GLY A 399 7.32 13.88 -10.98
C GLY A 399 6.35 14.00 -12.16
N ALA A 400 6.05 12.93 -12.86
CA ALA A 400 4.93 12.93 -13.78
C ALA A 400 3.67 12.47 -13.03
N SER A 401 2.70 13.36 -12.89
CA SER A 401 1.36 12.98 -12.44
C SER A 401 0.83 11.84 -13.33
N PRO A 402 0.38 10.71 -12.76
CA PRO A 402 -0.02 9.53 -13.54
C PRO A 402 -1.16 9.79 -14.53
N ALA A 403 -2.00 10.79 -14.28
CA ALA A 403 -3.12 11.15 -15.14
C ALA A 403 -2.73 11.62 -16.56
N ARG A 404 -1.43 11.71 -16.90
CA ARG A 404 -0.98 12.34 -18.14
C ARG A 404 0.12 11.60 -18.90
N ARG A 405 0.30 10.31 -18.68
CA ARG A 405 1.22 9.52 -19.52
C ARG A 405 0.55 9.16 -20.84
N SER A 406 0.92 9.89 -21.89
CA SER A 406 0.86 9.33 -23.23
C SER A 406 1.92 8.23 -23.31
N THR A 407 1.53 7.02 -23.63
CA THR A 407 2.37 5.83 -23.79
C THR A 407 3.43 5.92 -24.89
N THR A 408 3.51 7.03 -25.58
CA THR A 408 4.54 7.32 -26.58
C THR A 408 5.48 8.41 -26.07
N PRO A 409 6.81 8.15 -25.98
CA PRO A 409 7.76 9.22 -25.72
C PRO A 409 7.58 10.30 -26.82
N PRO A 410 7.45 11.58 -26.47
CA PRO A 410 7.29 12.63 -27.48
C PRO A 410 8.51 12.60 -28.39
N PRO A 411 8.31 12.62 -29.72
CA PRO A 411 9.42 12.76 -30.63
C PRO A 411 10.20 14.03 -30.28
N PHE A 412 11.51 13.94 -30.35
CA PHE A 412 12.42 15.08 -30.12
C PHE A 412 12.01 16.26 -30.98
N GLY A 413 11.27 17.23 -30.42
CA GLY A 413 10.89 18.41 -31.12
C GLY A 413 10.32 19.50 -30.21
N LEU A 414 10.75 20.74 -30.48
CA LEU A 414 10.29 21.95 -29.77
C LEU A 414 8.74 22.11 -29.78
N LEU A 415 8.05 21.57 -30.78
CA LEU A 415 6.60 21.66 -30.94
C LEU A 415 5.81 20.69 -30.05
N ALA A 416 6.39 19.57 -29.62
CA ALA A 416 5.72 18.64 -28.73
C ALA A 416 5.57 19.20 -27.30
N ARG A 417 6.47 20.08 -26.85
CA ARG A 417 6.37 20.79 -25.56
C ARG A 417 5.18 21.76 -25.46
N ALA A 418 4.65 22.23 -26.58
CA ALA A 418 3.54 23.19 -26.59
C ALA A 418 2.17 22.57 -26.27
N ARG A 419 2.02 21.23 -26.38
CA ARG A 419 0.74 20.52 -26.19
C ARG A 419 0.56 19.87 -24.83
N MET A 420 1.58 19.84 -23.96
CA MET A 420 1.37 19.33 -22.61
C MET A 420 0.52 20.30 -21.80
N PRO A 421 -0.57 19.83 -21.18
CA PRO A 421 -1.35 20.68 -20.28
C PRO A 421 -0.41 21.20 -19.19
N ARG A 422 -0.49 22.50 -18.93
CA ARG A 422 0.40 23.17 -17.98
C ARG A 422 0.01 22.76 -16.56
N PRO A 423 0.97 22.31 -15.72
CA PRO A 423 0.69 22.08 -14.31
C PRO A 423 0.14 23.36 -13.70
N ASP A 424 -0.85 23.26 -12.84
CA ASP A 424 -1.40 24.40 -12.13
C ASP A 424 -0.40 24.98 -11.12
N ARG A 425 -0.78 25.96 -10.33
CA ARG A 425 0.13 26.63 -9.40
C ARG A 425 0.48 25.74 -8.21
N GLU A 426 -0.45 24.93 -7.74
CA GLU A 426 -0.26 24.01 -6.61
C GLU A 426 0.58 22.82 -7.03
N ASP A 427 0.29 22.21 -8.19
CA ASP A 427 1.12 21.13 -8.76
C ASP A 427 2.58 21.56 -8.89
N ARG A 428 2.83 22.81 -9.31
CA ARG A 428 4.21 23.33 -9.43
C ARG A 428 4.91 23.48 -8.10
N ARG A 429 4.18 23.88 -7.07
CA ARG A 429 4.74 24.01 -5.73
C ARG A 429 5.14 22.67 -5.19
N GLN A 430 4.26 21.67 -5.29
CA GLN A 430 4.53 20.29 -4.87
C GLN A 430 5.71 19.68 -5.64
N LEU A 431 5.78 19.87 -6.95
CA LEU A 431 6.92 19.45 -7.76
C LEU A 431 8.22 20.15 -7.34
N ALA A 432 8.18 21.44 -7.05
CA ALA A 432 9.37 22.18 -6.59
C ALA A 432 9.86 21.67 -5.22
N GLU A 433 8.95 21.33 -4.33
CA GLU A 433 9.26 20.74 -3.02
C GLU A 433 9.86 19.33 -3.18
N ALA A 434 9.26 18.48 -4.01
CA ALA A 434 9.78 17.15 -4.31
C ALA A 434 11.21 17.22 -4.87
N TYR A 435 11.44 18.07 -5.88
CA TYR A 435 12.78 18.26 -6.43
C TYR A 435 13.78 18.88 -5.44
N THR A 436 13.33 19.67 -4.47
CA THR A 436 14.20 20.19 -3.41
C THR A 436 14.72 19.06 -2.53
N ARG A 437 13.84 18.15 -2.11
CA ARG A 437 14.21 16.96 -1.33
C ARG A 437 15.14 16.05 -2.12
N PHE A 438 14.80 15.79 -3.37
CA PHE A 438 15.65 15.03 -4.29
C PHE A 438 17.06 15.58 -4.40
N LYS A 439 17.17 16.88 -4.63
CA LYS A 439 18.47 17.56 -4.68
C LYS A 439 19.28 17.32 -3.41
N ASN A 440 18.62 17.44 -2.24
CA ASN A 440 19.31 17.28 -0.95
C ASN A 440 19.81 15.85 -0.75
N TRP A 441 19.00 14.84 -1.09
CA TRP A 441 19.41 13.43 -1.02
C TRP A 441 20.54 13.11 -1.98
N MET A 442 20.47 13.58 -3.23
CA MET A 442 21.53 13.38 -4.22
C MET A 442 22.85 14.05 -3.79
N SER A 443 22.76 15.22 -3.19
CA SER A 443 23.91 15.92 -2.61
C SER A 443 24.53 15.11 -1.46
N ALA A 444 23.70 14.56 -0.57
CA ALA A 444 24.17 13.76 0.57
C ALA A 444 24.82 12.44 0.15
N THR A 445 24.37 11.84 -0.96
CA THR A 445 24.90 10.57 -1.48
C THR A 445 26.00 10.74 -2.54
N GLY A 446 26.38 11.97 -2.89
CA GLY A 446 27.44 12.26 -3.85
C GLY A 446 27.07 12.06 -5.33
N HIS A 447 25.78 11.90 -5.65
CA HIS A 447 25.28 11.78 -7.02
C HIS A 447 25.14 13.15 -7.71
N LEU A 448 26.27 13.73 -8.10
CA LEU A 448 26.35 15.12 -8.58
C LEU A 448 25.56 15.41 -9.86
N ARG A 449 25.42 14.43 -10.78
CA ARG A 449 24.65 14.61 -12.03
C ARG A 449 23.16 14.71 -11.76
N GLU A 450 22.68 13.85 -10.89
CA GLU A 450 21.28 13.74 -10.47
C GLU A 450 20.88 14.94 -9.59
N GLU A 451 21.80 15.41 -8.75
CA GLU A 451 21.64 16.66 -8.01
C GLU A 451 21.46 17.84 -8.96
N ASP A 452 22.30 17.97 -9.99
CA ASP A 452 22.19 19.02 -10.99
C ASP A 452 20.85 18.93 -11.75
N HIS A 453 20.41 17.73 -12.08
CA HIS A 453 19.12 17.50 -12.73
C HIS A 453 17.95 17.91 -11.82
N ALA A 454 17.97 17.48 -10.57
CA ALA A 454 16.96 17.84 -9.58
C ALA A 454 16.93 19.36 -9.32
N PHE A 455 18.10 20.01 -9.20
CA PHE A 455 18.19 21.47 -9.04
C PHE A 455 17.60 22.22 -10.24
N PHE A 456 17.87 21.77 -11.47
CA PHE A 456 17.32 22.39 -12.66
C PHE A 456 15.78 22.37 -12.62
N HIS A 457 15.17 21.21 -12.34
CA HIS A 457 13.72 21.07 -12.29
C HIS A 457 13.11 21.81 -11.10
N MET A 458 13.76 21.79 -9.93
CA MET A 458 13.34 22.57 -8.77
C MET A 458 13.22 24.08 -9.13
N ARG A 459 14.25 24.65 -9.73
CA ARG A 459 14.25 26.06 -10.15
C ARG A 459 13.22 26.35 -11.20
N HIS A 460 13.07 25.43 -12.18
CA HIS A 460 12.09 25.57 -13.26
C HIS A 460 10.63 25.61 -12.73
N HIS A 461 10.31 24.81 -11.73
CA HIS A 461 8.97 24.78 -11.14
C HIS A 461 8.76 25.90 -10.09
N LYS A 462 9.81 26.31 -9.38
CA LYS A 462 9.75 27.39 -8.39
C LYS A 462 9.56 28.76 -9.05
N GLU A 463 10.10 28.98 -10.26
CA GLU A 463 10.02 30.27 -10.96
C GLU A 463 8.64 30.47 -11.58
N THR A 464 7.94 31.51 -11.14
CA THR A 464 6.59 31.85 -11.62
C THR A 464 6.59 32.67 -12.89
N SER A 465 7.59 33.52 -13.10
CA SER A 465 7.72 34.40 -14.26
C SER A 465 8.14 33.61 -15.50
N ARG A 466 7.35 33.69 -16.60
CA ARG A 466 7.69 33.04 -17.86
C ARG A 466 8.98 33.60 -18.47
N ALA A 467 9.17 34.91 -18.43
CA ALA A 467 10.35 35.57 -18.97
C ALA A 467 11.62 35.13 -18.23
N ARG A 468 11.61 35.16 -16.88
CA ARG A 468 12.73 34.67 -16.08
C ARG A 468 13.02 33.19 -16.30
N ARG A 469 11.97 32.37 -16.43
CA ARG A 469 12.11 30.93 -16.70
C ARG A 469 12.76 30.66 -18.05
N PHE A 470 12.37 31.42 -19.08
CA PHE A 470 12.99 31.34 -20.39
C PHE A 470 14.45 31.82 -20.33
N LEU A 471 14.72 32.98 -19.74
CA LEU A 471 16.04 33.57 -19.66
C LEU A 471 16.99 32.70 -18.81
N LEU A 472 16.61 32.44 -17.55
CA LEU A 472 17.50 31.72 -16.62
C LEU A 472 17.54 30.21 -16.90
N GLY A 473 16.43 29.61 -17.33
CA GLY A 473 16.34 28.17 -17.60
C GLY A 473 16.68 27.78 -19.02
N GLY A 474 16.18 28.50 -20.01
CA GLY A 474 16.42 28.23 -21.43
C GLY A 474 17.79 28.69 -21.89
N VAL A 475 18.13 29.96 -21.66
CA VAL A 475 19.39 30.59 -22.08
C VAL A 475 20.54 30.16 -21.20
N PHE A 476 20.45 30.39 -19.89
CA PHE A 476 21.54 30.15 -18.95
C PHE A 476 21.55 28.75 -18.33
N GLY A 477 20.52 27.91 -18.58
CA GLY A 477 20.46 26.57 -17.98
C GLY A 477 20.56 26.55 -16.46
N TRP A 478 20.10 27.62 -15.77
CA TRP A 478 20.25 27.87 -14.33
C TRP A 478 21.70 27.81 -13.84
N GLY A 479 22.70 28.06 -14.72
CA GLY A 479 24.10 27.96 -14.39
C GLY A 479 24.64 26.53 -14.19
N ILE A 480 23.94 25.52 -14.71
CA ILE A 480 24.31 24.10 -14.56
C ILE A 480 24.50 23.44 -15.92
N ARG A 481 23.61 23.74 -16.88
CA ARG A 481 23.64 23.16 -18.22
C ARG A 481 24.54 23.95 -19.13
N LEU A 482 25.87 23.70 -19.08
CA LEU A 482 26.89 24.35 -19.93
C LEU A 482 26.49 24.30 -21.40
N ARG A 483 25.86 23.20 -21.87
CA ARG A 483 25.41 23.06 -23.26
C ARG A 483 24.41 24.14 -23.66
N ASN A 484 23.55 24.58 -22.76
CA ASN A 484 22.57 25.64 -23.08
C ASN A 484 23.28 26.99 -23.26
N VAL A 485 24.27 27.30 -22.41
CA VAL A 485 25.04 28.52 -22.50
C VAL A 485 25.83 28.55 -23.79
N LEU A 486 26.50 27.44 -24.14
CA LEU A 486 27.27 27.32 -25.40
C LEU A 486 26.37 27.42 -26.64
N ALA A 487 25.22 26.75 -26.62
CA ALA A 487 24.23 26.84 -27.71
C ALA A 487 23.69 28.27 -27.89
N THR A 488 23.47 28.98 -26.77
CA THR A 488 23.05 30.39 -26.78
C THR A 488 24.16 31.30 -27.31
N ALA A 489 25.40 31.07 -26.89
CA ALA A 489 26.54 31.82 -27.41
C ALA A 489 26.66 31.67 -28.92
N LEU A 490 26.61 30.43 -29.44
CA LEU A 490 26.65 30.16 -30.88
C LEU A 490 25.48 30.83 -31.60
N MET A 491 24.26 30.75 -31.02
CA MET A 491 23.08 31.38 -31.63
C MET A 491 23.22 32.91 -31.67
N VAL A 492 23.74 33.53 -30.62
CA VAL A 492 24.01 34.97 -30.57
C VAL A 492 25.00 35.35 -31.68
N SER A 493 26.14 34.64 -31.79
CA SER A 493 27.13 34.93 -32.82
C SER A 493 26.57 34.80 -34.24
N VAL A 494 25.74 33.79 -34.51
CA VAL A 494 25.06 33.63 -35.81
C VAL A 494 24.12 34.80 -36.08
N ILE A 495 23.32 35.20 -35.09
CA ILE A 495 22.39 36.34 -35.24
C ILE A 495 23.14 37.63 -35.53
N PHE A 496 24.20 37.93 -34.79
CA PHE A 496 25.00 39.15 -35.02
C PHE A 496 25.77 39.10 -36.35
N SER A 497 26.29 37.94 -36.75
CA SER A 497 26.85 37.79 -38.10
C SER A 497 25.86 38.13 -39.21
N MET A 498 24.59 37.67 -39.09
CA MET A 498 23.53 38.01 -40.02
C MET A 498 23.20 39.51 -40.00
N LEU A 499 23.20 40.16 -38.81
CA LEU A 499 22.97 41.59 -38.71
C LEU A 499 24.09 42.39 -39.33
N TYR A 500 25.35 41.99 -39.20
CA TYR A 500 26.49 42.64 -39.84
C TYR A 500 26.44 42.50 -41.37
N MET A 501 26.05 41.33 -41.88
CA MET A 501 25.81 41.15 -43.31
C MET A 501 24.67 42.06 -43.84
N ALA A 502 23.60 42.22 -43.08
CA ALA A 502 22.51 43.11 -43.45
C ALA A 502 22.90 44.60 -43.50
N ILE A 503 23.95 45.00 -42.80
CA ILE A 503 24.49 46.37 -42.84
C ILE A 503 25.54 46.54 -43.95
N GLY A 504 25.85 45.46 -44.69
CA GLY A 504 26.78 45.51 -45.82
C GLY A 504 28.20 45.02 -45.54
N VAL A 505 28.45 44.38 -44.43
CA VAL A 505 29.75 43.72 -44.14
C VAL A 505 29.82 42.41 -44.93
N GLY A 506 30.96 42.12 -45.56
CA GLY A 506 31.18 40.88 -46.31
C GLY A 506 30.93 39.62 -45.45
N SER A 507 30.40 38.52 -46.04
CA SER A 507 29.99 37.34 -45.27
C SER A 507 31.10 36.74 -44.38
N GLY A 508 32.33 36.61 -44.88
CA GLY A 508 33.47 36.12 -44.10
C GLY A 508 33.91 37.09 -43.01
N GLU A 509 33.91 38.38 -43.34
CA GLU A 509 34.24 39.44 -42.39
C GLU A 509 33.20 39.58 -41.28
N ALA A 510 31.91 39.42 -41.58
CA ALA A 510 30.81 39.47 -40.62
C ALA A 510 30.92 38.36 -39.57
N VAL A 511 31.26 37.14 -39.99
CA VAL A 511 31.47 36.01 -39.05
C VAL A 511 32.69 36.26 -38.18
N MET A 512 33.78 36.71 -38.79
CA MET A 512 35.01 37.02 -38.04
C MET A 512 34.81 38.17 -37.05
N LEU A 513 34.12 39.23 -37.45
CA LEU A 513 33.77 40.38 -36.62
C LEU A 513 32.90 39.96 -35.41
N SER A 514 31.87 39.11 -35.63
CA SER A 514 31.04 38.59 -34.56
C SER A 514 31.87 37.76 -33.58
N LEU A 515 32.73 36.85 -34.08
CA LEU A 515 33.56 36.04 -33.22
C LEU A 515 34.55 36.90 -32.40
N GLN A 516 35.18 37.88 -33.04
CA GLN A 516 36.08 38.82 -32.37
C GLN A 516 35.34 39.69 -31.34
N SER A 517 34.16 40.22 -31.68
CA SER A 517 33.32 41.01 -30.76
C SER A 517 32.92 40.23 -29.52
N PHE A 518 32.56 38.98 -29.73
CA PHE A 518 32.14 38.09 -28.66
C PHE A 518 33.28 37.78 -27.69
N ILE A 519 34.52 37.58 -28.19
CA ILE A 519 35.68 37.16 -27.39
C ILE A 519 36.53 38.36 -26.93
N SER A 520 36.46 39.50 -27.62
CA SER A 520 37.36 40.68 -27.41
C SER A 520 37.34 41.21 -26.00
N SER A 521 36.25 41.07 -25.26
CA SER A 521 36.11 41.49 -23.88
C SER A 521 37.05 40.74 -22.92
N PHE A 522 37.61 39.57 -23.32
CA PHE A 522 38.50 38.75 -22.49
C PHE A 522 39.97 38.88 -22.85
N TYR A 523 40.28 39.09 -24.15
CA TYR A 523 41.66 39.03 -24.63
C TYR A 523 42.20 40.38 -25.10
N GLY A 524 41.39 41.45 -24.97
CA GLY A 524 41.75 42.73 -25.52
C GLY A 524 41.65 42.73 -27.06
N GLN A 525 41.82 43.91 -27.68
CA GLN A 525 41.80 44.02 -29.12
C GLN A 525 42.98 43.24 -29.73
N TRP A 526 42.66 42.13 -30.43
CA TRP A 526 43.65 41.46 -31.27
C TRP A 526 43.78 42.27 -32.54
N SER A 527 44.84 43.05 -32.52
CA SER A 527 45.51 43.79 -33.60
C SER A 527 44.78 43.89 -34.95
N GLU A 528 44.38 45.01 -35.25
CA GLU A 528 44.24 45.86 -36.41
C GLU A 528 43.00 46.73 -36.30
N PRO A 529 43.10 48.02 -36.74
CA PRO A 529 42.00 48.94 -36.56
C PRO A 529 40.81 48.46 -37.39
N ALA A 530 39.71 48.16 -36.70
CA ALA A 530 38.42 47.91 -37.33
C ALA A 530 38.14 49.06 -38.28
N PRO A 531 37.56 48.80 -39.48
CA PRO A 531 37.14 49.86 -40.40
C PRO A 531 36.28 50.88 -39.67
N PRO A 532 36.28 52.17 -40.06
CA PRO A 532 35.56 53.22 -39.38
C PRO A 532 34.08 52.81 -39.27
N ALA A 533 33.72 52.38 -38.10
CA ALA A 533 32.38 51.86 -37.85
C ALA A 533 31.36 52.98 -37.99
N THR A 534 30.40 52.84 -38.90
CA THR A 534 29.18 53.65 -38.84
C THR A 534 28.61 53.56 -37.44
N GLY A 535 28.00 54.61 -36.90
CA GLY A 535 27.50 54.61 -35.50
C GLY A 535 26.64 53.43 -35.13
N LEU A 536 25.90 52.86 -36.10
CA LEU A 536 25.09 51.65 -35.93
C LEU A 536 25.93 50.38 -35.75
N LEU A 537 27.01 50.21 -36.55
CA LEU A 537 27.90 49.07 -36.45
C LEU A 537 28.63 49.05 -35.11
N SER A 538 29.12 50.20 -34.65
CA SER A 538 29.76 50.32 -33.35
C SER A 538 28.82 49.99 -32.21
N MET A 539 27.56 50.40 -32.30
CA MET A 539 26.56 50.08 -31.28
C MET A 539 26.27 48.56 -31.22
N LEU A 540 26.18 47.88 -32.37
CA LEU A 540 25.95 46.43 -32.42
C LEU A 540 27.16 45.66 -31.90
N VAL A 541 28.35 46.03 -32.25
CA VAL A 541 29.60 45.42 -31.75
C VAL A 541 29.69 45.54 -30.21
N THR A 542 29.37 46.72 -29.66
CA THR A 542 29.35 46.94 -28.21
C THR A 542 28.26 46.07 -27.54
N LEU A 543 27.07 45.99 -28.13
CA LEU A 543 25.99 45.18 -27.57
C LEU A 543 26.32 43.68 -27.58
N GLU A 544 26.89 43.18 -28.68
CA GLU A 544 27.36 41.78 -28.78
C GLU A 544 28.43 41.48 -27.76
N SER A 545 29.42 42.36 -27.59
CA SER A 545 30.49 42.25 -26.62
C SER A 545 29.95 42.19 -25.18
N MET A 546 28.99 43.03 -24.82
CA MET A 546 28.30 42.98 -23.52
C MET A 546 27.57 41.64 -23.28
N ILE A 547 26.88 41.12 -24.30
CA ILE A 547 26.23 39.81 -24.22
C ILE A 547 27.28 38.70 -24.09
N GLY A 548 28.40 38.79 -24.80
CA GLY A 548 29.53 37.87 -24.75
C GLY A 548 30.12 37.78 -23.33
N VAL A 549 30.41 38.93 -22.72
CA VAL A 549 30.90 38.99 -21.33
C VAL A 549 29.95 38.30 -20.38
N LEU A 550 28.67 38.59 -20.48
CA LEU A 550 27.65 37.98 -19.61
C LEU A 550 27.64 36.45 -19.77
N LEU A 551 27.61 35.95 -21.00
CA LEU A 551 27.55 34.50 -21.28
C LEU A 551 28.83 33.78 -20.82
N VAL A 552 30.01 34.37 -21.06
CA VAL A 552 31.29 33.77 -20.63
C VAL A 552 31.41 33.80 -19.11
N THR A 553 30.96 34.88 -18.45
CA THR A 553 30.95 34.93 -16.97
C THR A 553 30.06 33.82 -16.37
N VAL A 554 28.89 33.60 -16.95
CA VAL A 554 28.01 32.48 -16.53
C VAL A 554 28.65 31.13 -16.83
N LEU A 555 29.29 30.96 -17.97
CA LEU A 555 30.01 29.74 -18.34
C LEU A 555 31.13 29.42 -17.36
N VAL A 556 31.98 30.39 -17.05
CA VAL A 556 33.09 30.27 -16.09
C VAL A 556 32.55 29.96 -14.70
N GLY A 557 31.54 30.68 -14.23
CA GLY A 557 30.88 30.41 -12.96
C GLY A 557 30.31 29.01 -12.85
N ALA A 558 29.66 28.53 -13.92
CA ALA A 558 29.11 27.17 -13.99
C ALA A 558 30.25 26.11 -14.01
N TYR A 559 31.34 26.38 -14.70
CA TYR A 559 32.50 25.49 -14.76
C TYR A 559 33.22 25.41 -13.39
N ILE A 560 33.48 26.57 -12.75
CA ILE A 560 34.07 26.62 -11.41
C ILE A 560 33.21 25.85 -10.41
N ARG A 561 31.90 26.02 -10.45
CA ARG A 561 30.99 25.27 -9.60
C ARG A 561 31.12 23.74 -9.79
N LYS A 562 31.38 23.27 -11.00
CA LYS A 562 31.62 21.83 -11.27
C LYS A 562 32.98 21.34 -10.79
N LEU A 563 33.98 22.19 -10.79
CA LEU A 563 35.34 21.87 -10.32
C LEU A 563 35.42 21.85 -8.78
N LEU A 564 34.69 22.72 -8.11
CA LEU A 564 34.71 22.84 -6.63
C LEU A 564 33.81 21.86 -5.90
N ARG A 565 33.05 21.07 -6.60
CA ARG A 565 32.23 19.95 -6.08
C ARG A 565 32.99 18.63 -6.16
#